data_8831428a70d858d22e066cf9258eae1c
#
_entry.id   8831428a70d858d22e066cf9258eae1c
#
_cell.length_a   1.000
_cell.length_b   1.000
_cell.length_c   1.000
_cell.angle_alpha   90.00
_cell.angle_beta   90.00
_cell.angle_gamma   90.00
#
_symmetry.space_group_name_H-M   'P 1'
#
loop_
_entity.id
_entity.type
_entity.pdbx_description
1 polymer ?
#
loop_
_entity_poly.entity_id
_entity_poly.type
_entity_poly.pdbx_seq_one_letter_code
_entity_poly.pdbx_strand_id
1 'polypeptide(L)'
;MDMGELVAIDVHTHAEVSSKGHSSLDDDLHDASSAYFKVEGKRKPTLEETAAYYRERKMAAVIFTVDAESATGTEPVPNEEVAEAAAANADVLIPFASIDPFRGRAGVKQARRLVEEYGVKGFKFHPNIQGFFPNDRAVAYDLYEVIEETGTIALFHTGQTGIGAGVPGGGGIRLKYSNPLHVDDVAADFPHLKIILAHPSFPWQDEALAVATHKPGVHIDLSGWSPKYFPPQLVQYANTLLKDKVLFGSDYPVLTPDRWLADFEKLPIKDEVKPKILKENAARLLGLT
;
A
#
# COMPACT_ATOMS: atom_id res chain seq x y z
N MET A 1 7.29 -7.34 18.03
CA MET A 1 8.04 -6.27 17.31
C MET A 1 8.63 -5.32 18.32
N ASP A 2 9.94 -5.09 18.30
CA ASP A 2 10.59 -4.14 19.21
C ASP A 2 10.76 -2.78 18.52
N MET A 3 9.92 -1.84 18.88
CA MET A 3 9.92 -0.49 18.27
C MET A 3 11.20 0.30 18.55
N GLY A 4 11.95 -0.03 19.62
CA GLY A 4 13.22 0.62 19.95
C GLY A 4 14.35 0.24 19.00
N GLU A 5 14.35 -0.96 18.48
CA GLU A 5 15.37 -1.47 17.55
C GLU A 5 15.09 -1.15 16.08
N LEU A 6 13.83 -0.91 15.72
CA LEU A 6 13.46 -0.61 14.34
C LEU A 6 13.94 0.78 13.90
N VAL A 7 14.53 0.84 12.71
CA VAL A 7 14.96 2.09 12.07
C VAL A 7 13.88 2.71 11.18
N ALA A 8 13.01 1.87 10.58
CA ALA A 8 11.91 2.33 9.73
C ALA A 8 10.76 1.30 9.71
N ILE A 9 9.58 1.77 9.29
CA ILE A 9 8.40 0.94 8.98
C ILE A 9 8.00 1.25 7.54
N ASP A 10 8.16 0.26 6.68
CA ASP A 10 7.73 0.30 5.29
C ASP A 10 6.24 -0.06 5.23
N VAL A 11 5.38 0.89 4.87
CA VAL A 11 3.92 0.66 4.87
C VAL A 11 3.41 0.06 3.55
N HIS A 12 4.31 -0.28 2.61
CA HIS A 12 3.90 -0.70 1.27
C HIS A 12 4.83 -1.76 0.69
N THR A 13 4.49 -3.03 0.92
CA THR A 13 5.23 -4.17 0.33
C THR A 13 4.27 -5.24 -0.17
N HIS A 14 4.66 -5.88 -1.26
CA HIS A 14 3.83 -6.87 -1.96
C HIS A 14 4.24 -8.31 -1.65
N ALA A 15 3.24 -9.15 -1.38
CA ALA A 15 3.37 -10.60 -1.42
C ALA A 15 3.26 -11.04 -2.89
N GLU A 16 4.39 -11.43 -3.50
CA GLU A 16 4.48 -11.69 -4.93
C GLU A 16 4.14 -13.11 -5.33
N VAL A 17 4.41 -14.07 -4.45
CA VAL A 17 4.20 -15.48 -4.74
C VAL A 17 3.79 -16.27 -3.50
N SER A 18 2.78 -17.13 -3.66
CA SER A 18 2.36 -18.08 -2.61
C SER A 18 3.25 -19.32 -2.58
N SER A 19 3.17 -20.09 -1.49
CA SER A 19 3.79 -21.41 -1.36
C SER A 19 3.32 -22.39 -2.42
N LYS A 20 2.14 -22.13 -3.04
CA LYS A 20 1.56 -22.93 -4.13
C LYS A 20 1.84 -22.37 -5.52
N GLY A 21 2.62 -21.30 -5.61
CA GLY A 21 2.98 -20.66 -6.88
C GLY A 21 1.94 -19.68 -7.44
N HIS A 22 0.90 -19.34 -6.68
CA HIS A 22 -0.03 -18.26 -7.07
C HIS A 22 0.69 -16.91 -7.05
N SER A 23 0.30 -16.00 -7.95
CA SER A 23 0.84 -14.64 -8.05
C SER A 23 -0.31 -13.70 -8.38
N SER A 24 -0.32 -12.51 -7.80
CA SER A 24 -1.39 -11.51 -7.98
C SER A 24 -1.50 -10.97 -9.41
N LEU A 25 -0.50 -11.20 -10.24
CA LEU A 25 -0.47 -10.84 -11.66
C LEU A 25 -0.12 -12.06 -12.49
N ASP A 26 -0.65 -12.14 -13.72
CA ASP A 26 -0.14 -13.07 -14.72
C ASP A 26 1.32 -12.76 -15.08
N ASP A 27 2.02 -13.75 -15.64
CA ASP A 27 3.45 -13.62 -15.90
C ASP A 27 3.78 -12.53 -16.93
N ASP A 28 2.92 -12.28 -17.93
CA ASP A 28 3.15 -11.27 -18.96
C ASP A 28 3.07 -9.85 -18.35
N LEU A 29 2.07 -9.57 -17.54
CA LEU A 29 1.95 -8.29 -16.84
C LEU A 29 3.06 -8.11 -15.79
N HIS A 30 3.43 -9.18 -15.09
CA HIS A 30 4.52 -9.14 -14.12
C HIS A 30 5.87 -8.84 -14.80
N ASP A 31 6.16 -9.48 -15.92
CA ASP A 31 7.40 -9.27 -16.67
C ASP A 31 7.45 -7.86 -17.30
N ALA A 32 6.35 -7.38 -17.86
CA ALA A 32 6.24 -6.02 -18.38
C ALA A 32 6.47 -4.97 -17.29
N SER A 33 5.83 -5.14 -16.12
CA SER A 33 6.02 -4.27 -14.95
C SER A 33 7.46 -4.28 -14.46
N SER A 34 8.06 -5.47 -14.35
CA SER A 34 9.47 -5.62 -13.93
C SER A 34 10.44 -4.95 -14.89
N ALA A 35 10.18 -5.04 -16.19
CA ALA A 35 10.98 -4.36 -17.22
C ALA A 35 10.82 -2.83 -17.15
N TYR A 36 9.58 -2.34 -16.95
CA TYR A 36 9.29 -0.91 -16.81
C TYR A 36 10.02 -0.29 -15.62
N PHE A 37 9.96 -0.94 -14.47
CA PHE A 37 10.62 -0.47 -13.24
C PHE A 37 12.12 -0.80 -13.20
N LYS A 38 12.63 -1.58 -14.15
CA LYS A 38 14.03 -2.08 -14.14
C LYS A 38 14.37 -2.76 -12.82
N VAL A 39 13.49 -3.67 -12.38
CA VAL A 39 13.64 -4.37 -11.11
C VAL A 39 14.97 -5.13 -11.08
N GLU A 40 15.75 -4.87 -10.05
CA GLU A 40 17.01 -5.55 -9.76
C GLU A 40 16.78 -6.66 -8.72
N GLY A 41 17.46 -7.80 -8.89
CA GLY A 41 17.36 -8.92 -7.95
C GLY A 41 16.18 -9.86 -8.20
N LYS A 42 15.67 -10.47 -7.12
CA LYS A 42 14.58 -11.45 -7.20
C LYS A 42 13.23 -10.73 -7.33
N ARG A 43 12.52 -10.99 -8.42
CA ARG A 43 11.26 -10.33 -8.75
C ARG A 43 10.05 -10.86 -7.98
N LYS A 44 10.12 -12.14 -7.58
CA LYS A 44 9.06 -12.82 -6.81
C LYS A 44 9.66 -13.40 -5.52
N PRO A 45 10.01 -12.59 -4.51
CA PRO A 45 10.46 -13.11 -3.22
C PRO A 45 9.31 -13.82 -2.51
N THR A 46 9.63 -14.90 -1.80
CA THR A 46 8.67 -15.54 -0.88
C THR A 46 8.44 -14.65 0.34
N LEU A 47 7.39 -14.96 1.12
CA LEU A 47 7.10 -14.24 2.35
C LEU A 47 8.23 -14.36 3.38
N GLU A 48 8.87 -15.54 3.47
CA GLU A 48 10.02 -15.79 4.35
C GLU A 48 11.26 -15.00 3.89
N GLU A 49 11.52 -14.95 2.58
CA GLU A 49 12.63 -14.15 2.04
C GLU A 49 12.39 -12.66 2.30
N THR A 50 11.14 -12.18 2.17
CA THR A 50 10.77 -10.80 2.51
C THR A 50 11.00 -10.54 4.00
N ALA A 51 10.54 -11.41 4.89
CA ALA A 51 10.77 -11.27 6.33
C ALA A 51 12.26 -11.22 6.68
N ALA A 52 13.07 -12.12 6.09
CA ALA A 52 14.51 -12.14 6.30
C ALA A 52 15.18 -10.84 5.81
N TYR A 53 14.76 -10.35 4.64
CA TYR A 53 15.26 -9.11 4.05
C TYR A 53 15.03 -7.90 4.97
N TYR A 54 13.82 -7.76 5.52
CA TYR A 54 13.47 -6.65 6.44
C TYR A 54 14.14 -6.80 7.80
N ARG A 55 14.25 -8.02 8.32
CA ARG A 55 14.91 -8.31 9.61
C ARG A 55 16.40 -7.93 9.59
N GLU A 56 17.11 -8.29 8.51
CA GLU A 56 18.51 -7.90 8.32
C GLU A 56 18.71 -6.38 8.40
N ARG A 57 17.73 -5.61 7.95
CA ARG A 57 17.75 -4.14 7.91
C ARG A 57 17.16 -3.47 9.15
N LYS A 58 16.75 -4.24 10.14
CA LYS A 58 16.04 -3.73 11.32
C LYS A 58 14.84 -2.86 10.95
N MET A 59 14.07 -3.30 9.98
CA MET A 59 12.88 -2.62 9.49
C MET A 59 11.66 -3.52 9.65
N ALA A 60 10.49 -2.90 9.84
CA ALA A 60 9.22 -3.60 9.71
C ALA A 60 8.60 -3.29 8.35
N ALA A 61 7.73 -4.20 7.88
CA ALA A 61 7.00 -4.07 6.63
C ALA A 61 5.52 -4.42 6.79
N VAL A 62 4.66 -3.57 6.26
CA VAL A 62 3.27 -3.93 5.96
C VAL A 62 3.29 -4.78 4.69
N ILE A 63 2.76 -6.00 4.77
CA ILE A 63 2.77 -6.97 3.67
C ILE A 63 1.34 -7.32 3.25
N PHE A 64 1.06 -7.32 1.95
CA PHE A 64 -0.26 -7.60 1.39
C PHE A 64 -0.18 -8.20 -0.01
N THR A 65 -1.26 -8.87 -0.38
CA THR A 65 -1.57 -9.27 -1.78
C THR A 65 -2.44 -8.20 -2.45
N VAL A 66 -2.74 -8.39 -3.74
CA VAL A 66 -3.78 -7.65 -4.46
C VAL A 66 -4.77 -8.66 -5.04
N ASP A 67 -6.01 -8.65 -4.52
CA ASP A 67 -7.10 -9.49 -5.02
C ASP A 67 -7.88 -8.70 -6.09
N ALA A 68 -7.66 -9.06 -7.34
CA ALA A 68 -8.35 -8.48 -8.50
C ALA A 68 -8.91 -9.59 -9.41
N GLU A 69 -9.26 -10.74 -8.85
CA GLU A 69 -9.67 -11.93 -9.60
C GLU A 69 -10.85 -11.67 -10.53
N SER A 70 -11.85 -10.90 -10.10
CA SER A 70 -13.00 -10.56 -10.95
C SER A 70 -12.63 -9.79 -12.22
N ALA A 71 -11.58 -8.99 -12.18
CA ALA A 71 -11.15 -8.16 -13.31
C ALA A 71 -10.10 -8.86 -14.19
N THR A 72 -9.23 -9.66 -13.58
CA THR A 72 -8.05 -10.25 -14.24
C THR A 72 -8.20 -11.74 -14.53
N GLY A 73 -9.06 -12.44 -13.79
CA GLY A 73 -9.15 -13.90 -13.82
C GLY A 73 -7.97 -14.60 -13.12
N THR A 74 -7.06 -13.85 -12.49
CA THR A 74 -5.88 -14.39 -11.81
C THR A 74 -6.16 -14.55 -10.33
N GLU A 75 -5.97 -15.75 -9.80
CA GLU A 75 -6.11 -16.04 -8.38
C GLU A 75 -4.96 -15.39 -7.59
N PRO A 76 -5.25 -14.56 -6.57
CA PRO A 76 -4.22 -13.86 -5.82
C PRO A 76 -3.45 -14.79 -4.87
N VAL A 77 -2.34 -14.31 -4.32
CA VAL A 77 -1.76 -14.92 -3.12
C VAL A 77 -2.81 -14.91 -2.00
N PRO A 78 -3.13 -16.05 -1.35
CA PRO A 78 -4.19 -16.10 -0.34
C PRO A 78 -3.93 -15.14 0.83
N ASN A 79 -4.92 -14.37 1.24
CA ASN A 79 -4.83 -13.46 2.39
C ASN A 79 -4.45 -14.20 3.68
N GLU A 80 -4.99 -15.40 3.87
CA GLU A 80 -4.70 -16.26 5.02
C GLU A 80 -3.21 -16.63 5.06
N GLU A 81 -2.62 -16.99 3.91
CA GLU A 81 -1.19 -17.32 3.83
C GLU A 81 -0.31 -16.11 4.17
N VAL A 82 -0.67 -14.92 3.67
CA VAL A 82 0.03 -13.67 4.01
C VAL A 82 -0.05 -13.39 5.51
N ALA A 83 -1.23 -13.55 6.11
CA ALA A 83 -1.43 -13.29 7.52
C ALA A 83 -0.74 -14.32 8.42
N GLU A 84 -0.75 -15.60 8.05
CA GLU A 84 -0.04 -16.66 8.77
C GLU A 84 1.48 -16.47 8.71
N ALA A 85 2.03 -16.13 7.55
CA ALA A 85 3.45 -15.81 7.40
C ALA A 85 3.84 -14.56 8.21
N ALA A 86 2.98 -13.54 8.24
CA ALA A 86 3.21 -12.36 9.07
C ALA A 86 3.15 -12.70 10.57
N ALA A 87 2.24 -13.55 11.00
CA ALA A 87 2.17 -14.02 12.38
C ALA A 87 3.42 -14.82 12.80
N ALA A 88 3.94 -15.66 11.89
CA ALA A 88 5.20 -16.39 12.10
C ALA A 88 6.43 -15.48 12.15
N ASN A 89 6.34 -14.27 11.57
CA ASN A 89 7.39 -13.27 11.50
C ASN A 89 6.95 -11.93 12.12
N ALA A 90 6.20 -11.98 13.23
CA ALA A 90 5.59 -10.81 13.88
C ALA A 90 6.60 -9.81 14.47
N ASP A 91 7.88 -10.15 14.44
CA ASP A 91 8.97 -9.23 14.75
C ASP A 91 9.20 -8.17 13.65
N VAL A 92 8.85 -8.47 12.40
CA VAL A 92 9.10 -7.59 11.24
C VAL A 92 7.92 -7.44 10.28
N LEU A 93 6.96 -8.37 10.21
CA LEU A 93 5.83 -8.29 9.28
C LEU A 93 4.53 -7.87 9.96
N ILE A 94 3.74 -7.04 9.26
CA ILE A 94 2.44 -6.54 9.66
C ILE A 94 1.45 -6.90 8.56
N PRO A 95 0.44 -7.77 8.82
CA PRO A 95 -0.44 -8.25 7.77
C PRO A 95 -1.49 -7.21 7.39
N PHE A 96 -1.55 -6.91 6.10
CA PHE A 96 -2.74 -6.37 5.45
C PHE A 96 -3.32 -7.43 4.52
N ALA A 97 -4.59 -7.28 4.17
CA ALA A 97 -5.29 -8.12 3.21
C ALA A 97 -5.66 -7.34 1.95
N SER A 98 -6.19 -8.02 0.96
CA SER A 98 -6.87 -7.40 -0.17
C SER A 98 -8.12 -8.22 -0.48
N ILE A 99 -9.25 -7.57 -0.64
CA ILE A 99 -10.51 -8.18 -1.03
C ILE A 99 -10.96 -7.55 -2.35
N ASP A 100 -11.28 -8.39 -3.32
CA ASP A 100 -11.91 -7.93 -4.54
C ASP A 100 -13.30 -7.35 -4.20
N PRO A 101 -13.55 -6.05 -4.47
CA PRO A 101 -14.82 -5.42 -4.09
C PRO A 101 -16.06 -6.06 -4.74
N PHE A 102 -15.89 -6.74 -5.87
CA PHE A 102 -16.99 -7.42 -6.56
C PHE A 102 -17.40 -8.75 -5.93
N ARG A 103 -16.73 -9.19 -4.85
CA ARG A 103 -17.18 -10.37 -4.06
C ARG A 103 -18.41 -10.10 -3.21
N GLY A 104 -18.83 -8.83 -3.08
CA GLY A 104 -20.04 -8.42 -2.35
C GLY A 104 -20.06 -9.00 -0.92
N ARG A 105 -21.18 -9.59 -0.49
CA ARG A 105 -21.35 -10.12 0.89
C ARG A 105 -20.32 -11.19 1.27
N ALA A 106 -19.81 -11.97 0.32
CA ALA A 106 -18.77 -12.96 0.61
C ALA A 106 -17.45 -12.26 0.97
N GLY A 107 -17.09 -11.19 0.26
CA GLY A 107 -15.92 -10.36 0.57
C GLY A 107 -16.03 -9.68 1.93
N VAL A 108 -17.21 -9.14 2.27
CA VAL A 108 -17.48 -8.52 3.58
C VAL A 108 -17.29 -9.54 4.72
N LYS A 109 -17.83 -10.77 4.57
CA LYS A 109 -17.63 -11.84 5.55
C LYS A 109 -16.15 -12.25 5.68
N GLN A 110 -15.45 -12.35 4.54
CA GLN A 110 -14.03 -12.67 4.52
C GLN A 110 -13.21 -11.55 5.20
N ALA A 111 -13.49 -10.27 4.92
CA ALA A 111 -12.79 -9.15 5.56
C ALA A 111 -12.92 -9.19 7.08
N ARG A 112 -14.12 -9.42 7.60
CA ARG A 112 -14.37 -9.54 9.05
C ARG A 112 -13.59 -10.69 9.66
N ARG A 113 -13.65 -11.86 9.03
CA ARG A 113 -12.91 -13.05 9.48
C ARG A 113 -11.40 -12.82 9.50
N LEU A 114 -10.84 -12.15 8.48
CA LEU A 114 -9.40 -11.86 8.42
C LEU A 114 -8.95 -10.94 9.56
N VAL A 115 -9.77 -10.01 9.98
CA VAL A 115 -9.47 -9.18 11.16
C VAL A 115 -9.57 -9.98 12.45
N GLU A 116 -10.69 -10.70 12.63
CA GLU A 116 -11.02 -11.38 13.89
C GLU A 116 -10.15 -12.61 14.16
N GLU A 117 -9.87 -13.41 13.14
CA GLU A 117 -9.16 -14.70 13.28
C GLU A 117 -7.68 -14.60 12.93
N TYR A 118 -7.29 -13.72 12.00
CA TYR A 118 -5.92 -13.63 11.49
C TYR A 118 -5.18 -12.33 11.89
N GLY A 119 -5.85 -11.42 12.59
CA GLY A 119 -5.24 -10.20 13.11
C GLY A 119 -4.78 -9.21 12.04
N VAL A 120 -5.41 -9.22 10.87
CA VAL A 120 -5.14 -8.27 9.77
C VAL A 120 -5.35 -6.84 10.25
N LYS A 121 -4.44 -5.93 9.91
CA LYS A 121 -4.41 -4.53 10.36
C LYS A 121 -4.91 -3.53 9.34
N GLY A 122 -5.15 -3.97 8.10
CA GLY A 122 -5.66 -3.10 7.04
C GLY A 122 -5.94 -3.86 5.76
N PHE A 123 -6.45 -3.12 4.77
CA PHE A 123 -6.85 -3.67 3.48
C PHE A 123 -6.30 -2.83 2.34
N LYS A 124 -5.63 -3.50 1.40
CA LYS A 124 -5.15 -2.91 0.15
C LYS A 124 -6.23 -2.94 -0.90
N PHE A 125 -6.45 -1.80 -1.54
CA PHE A 125 -7.23 -1.64 -2.76
C PHE A 125 -6.34 -1.15 -3.89
N HIS A 126 -6.53 -1.71 -5.09
CA HIS A 126 -5.85 -1.26 -6.31
C HIS A 126 -6.90 -0.97 -7.39
N PRO A 127 -7.55 0.21 -7.33
CA PRO A 127 -8.71 0.51 -8.17
C PRO A 127 -8.47 0.34 -9.67
N ASN A 128 -7.26 0.64 -10.16
CA ASN A 128 -6.89 0.48 -11.56
C ASN A 128 -6.96 -0.97 -12.03
N ILE A 129 -6.46 -1.93 -11.23
CA ILE A 129 -6.44 -3.35 -11.56
C ILE A 129 -7.78 -3.97 -11.25
N GLN A 130 -8.37 -3.65 -10.10
CA GLN A 130 -9.67 -4.15 -9.65
C GLN A 130 -10.84 -3.60 -10.49
N GLY A 131 -10.64 -2.49 -11.23
CA GLY A 131 -11.60 -1.96 -12.18
C GLY A 131 -12.80 -1.24 -11.55
N PHE A 132 -12.66 -0.60 -10.40
CA PHE A 132 -13.75 0.08 -9.71
C PHE A 132 -13.39 1.52 -9.29
N PHE A 133 -14.39 2.37 -9.12
CA PHE A 133 -14.21 3.66 -8.47
C PHE A 133 -14.29 3.50 -6.95
N PRO A 134 -13.33 4.04 -6.17
CA PRO A 134 -13.38 3.98 -4.70
C PRO A 134 -14.70 4.49 -4.09
N ASN A 135 -15.31 5.49 -4.70
CA ASN A 135 -16.58 6.08 -4.27
C ASN A 135 -17.83 5.39 -4.85
N ASP A 136 -17.70 4.22 -5.47
CA ASP A 136 -18.85 3.42 -5.90
C ASP A 136 -19.50 2.73 -4.70
N ARG A 137 -20.61 3.32 -4.24
CA ARG A 137 -21.33 2.88 -3.04
C ARG A 137 -21.84 1.44 -3.14
N ALA A 138 -22.25 1.02 -4.35
CA ALA A 138 -22.80 -0.31 -4.55
C ALA A 138 -21.73 -1.42 -4.56
N VAL A 139 -20.49 -1.06 -4.81
CA VAL A 139 -19.37 -2.02 -4.98
C VAL A 139 -18.51 -2.13 -3.71
N ALA A 140 -18.15 -1.01 -3.09
CA ALA A 140 -17.08 -1.01 -2.11
C ALA A 140 -17.49 -0.59 -0.68
N TYR A 141 -18.62 0.11 -0.49
CA TYR A 141 -18.94 0.71 0.80
C TYR A 141 -19.19 -0.30 1.92
N ASP A 142 -19.79 -1.44 1.64
CA ASP A 142 -19.96 -2.50 2.64
C ASP A 142 -18.60 -3.01 3.20
N LEU A 143 -17.54 -2.95 2.39
CA LEU A 143 -16.17 -3.28 2.87
C LEU A 143 -15.61 -2.15 3.75
N TYR A 144 -15.84 -0.89 3.38
CA TYR A 144 -15.37 0.26 4.18
C TYR A 144 -16.05 0.34 5.54
N GLU A 145 -17.34 -0.03 5.62
CA GLU A 145 -18.03 -0.18 6.90
C GLU A 145 -17.31 -1.15 7.83
N VAL A 146 -16.92 -2.34 7.34
CA VAL A 146 -16.15 -3.30 8.13
C VAL A 146 -14.80 -2.74 8.56
N ILE A 147 -14.09 -2.05 7.65
CA ILE A 147 -12.76 -1.50 7.93
C ILE A 147 -12.85 -0.40 8.99
N GLU A 148 -13.85 0.48 8.90
CA GLU A 148 -14.10 1.53 9.88
C GLU A 148 -14.51 0.94 11.24
N GLU A 149 -15.49 0.03 11.28
CA GLU A 149 -15.97 -0.64 12.49
C GLU A 149 -14.87 -1.39 13.25
N THR A 150 -13.97 -2.03 12.52
CA THR A 150 -12.86 -2.77 13.11
C THR A 150 -11.65 -1.90 13.45
N GLY A 151 -11.69 -0.61 13.08
CA GLY A 151 -10.60 0.35 13.30
C GLY A 151 -9.32 0.03 12.51
N THR A 152 -9.44 -0.81 11.47
CA THR A 152 -8.35 -1.15 10.56
C THR A 152 -8.13 -0.05 9.52
N ILE A 153 -7.20 -0.24 8.59
CA ILE A 153 -6.75 0.80 7.66
C ILE A 153 -7.14 0.44 6.23
N ALA A 154 -7.64 1.39 5.45
CA ALA A 154 -7.81 1.27 4.00
C ALA A 154 -6.62 1.90 3.27
N LEU A 155 -5.86 1.12 2.51
CA LEU A 155 -4.74 1.57 1.70
C LEU A 155 -5.13 1.51 0.22
N PHE A 156 -5.23 2.67 -0.43
CA PHE A 156 -5.60 2.80 -1.83
C PHE A 156 -4.40 3.09 -2.70
N HIS A 157 -4.21 2.31 -3.76
CA HIS A 157 -3.36 2.75 -4.86
C HIS A 157 -3.95 4.02 -5.48
N THR A 158 -3.16 5.08 -5.62
CA THR A 158 -3.56 6.35 -6.24
C THR A 158 -2.54 6.79 -7.29
N GLY A 159 -3.03 7.42 -8.34
CA GLY A 159 -2.20 7.86 -9.45
C GLY A 159 -1.99 6.81 -10.54
N GLN A 160 -0.99 7.05 -11.37
CA GLN A 160 -0.55 6.13 -12.42
C GLN A 160 0.00 4.84 -11.80
N THR A 161 -0.28 3.70 -12.46
CA THR A 161 0.36 2.42 -12.16
C THR A 161 1.42 2.08 -13.20
N GLY A 162 2.49 1.39 -12.77
CA GLY A 162 3.46 0.77 -13.67
C GLY A 162 2.96 -0.54 -14.27
N ILE A 163 1.93 -1.15 -13.67
CA ILE A 163 1.34 -2.39 -14.17
C ILE A 163 0.63 -2.08 -15.49
N GLY A 164 0.94 -2.87 -16.52
CA GLY A 164 0.47 -2.66 -17.89
C GLY A 164 1.23 -1.56 -18.67
N ALA A 165 2.15 -0.83 -18.05
CA ALA A 165 2.97 0.15 -18.77
C ALA A 165 3.83 -0.53 -19.84
N GLY A 166 3.80 0.01 -21.06
CA GLY A 166 4.49 -0.57 -22.21
C GLY A 166 3.75 -1.70 -22.92
N VAL A 167 2.66 -2.21 -22.35
CA VAL A 167 1.80 -3.21 -22.99
C VAL A 167 0.77 -2.51 -23.90
N PRO A 168 0.42 -3.07 -25.06
CA PRO A 168 -0.62 -2.49 -25.91
C PRO A 168 -1.93 -2.24 -25.15
N GLY A 169 -2.47 -1.01 -25.26
CA GLY A 169 -3.66 -0.61 -24.53
C GLY A 169 -3.50 -0.55 -23.00
N GLY A 170 -2.24 -0.59 -22.50
CA GLY A 170 -1.97 -0.62 -21.06
C GLY A 170 -2.46 -1.91 -20.37
N GLY A 171 -2.55 -3.04 -21.11
CA GLY A 171 -3.14 -4.27 -20.60
C GLY A 171 -4.63 -4.13 -20.22
N GLY A 172 -5.34 -3.15 -20.79
CA GLY A 172 -6.75 -2.85 -20.46
C GLY A 172 -6.97 -2.05 -19.19
N ILE A 173 -5.91 -1.72 -18.45
CA ILE A 173 -5.96 -0.97 -17.18
C ILE A 173 -6.35 0.49 -17.42
N ARG A 174 -7.25 1.03 -16.60
CA ARG A 174 -7.74 2.41 -16.71
C ARG A 174 -7.29 3.24 -15.51
N LEU A 175 -6.51 4.29 -15.79
CA LEU A 175 -5.93 5.15 -14.75
C LEU A 175 -6.98 5.96 -13.98
N LYS A 176 -8.10 6.28 -14.60
CA LYS A 176 -9.16 7.12 -14.00
C LYS A 176 -9.68 6.64 -12.64
N TYR A 177 -9.60 5.34 -12.37
CA TYR A 177 -10.07 4.75 -11.12
C TYR A 177 -9.24 5.15 -9.90
N SER A 178 -7.98 5.56 -10.11
CA SER A 178 -7.05 5.89 -9.02
C SER A 178 -6.82 7.40 -8.83
N ASN A 179 -7.75 8.25 -9.27
CA ASN A 179 -7.71 9.66 -8.90
C ASN A 179 -8.04 9.79 -7.40
N PRO A 180 -7.18 10.47 -6.59
CA PRO A 180 -7.40 10.64 -5.15
C PRO A 180 -8.72 11.29 -4.77
N LEU A 181 -9.33 12.09 -5.64
CA LEU A 181 -10.63 12.72 -5.37
C LEU A 181 -11.76 11.71 -5.18
N HIS A 182 -11.65 10.49 -5.72
CA HIS A 182 -12.62 9.44 -5.42
C HIS A 182 -12.52 8.97 -3.96
N VAL A 183 -11.34 9.08 -3.36
CA VAL A 183 -11.12 8.75 -1.95
C VAL A 183 -11.54 9.91 -1.04
N ASP A 184 -11.59 11.14 -1.54
CA ASP A 184 -12.16 12.28 -0.80
C ASP A 184 -13.62 12.03 -0.40
N ASP A 185 -14.43 11.50 -1.35
CA ASP A 185 -15.82 11.12 -1.08
C ASP A 185 -15.90 10.01 -0.02
N VAL A 186 -15.04 8.98 -0.12
CA VAL A 186 -14.98 7.90 0.89
C VAL A 186 -14.64 8.45 2.27
N ALA A 187 -13.65 9.33 2.37
CA ALA A 187 -13.24 9.93 3.63
C ALA A 187 -14.29 10.90 4.21
N ALA A 188 -15.17 11.44 3.37
CA ALA A 188 -16.30 12.25 3.82
C ALA A 188 -17.44 11.38 4.35
N ASP A 189 -17.73 10.26 3.70
CA ASP A 189 -18.79 9.32 4.07
C ASP A 189 -18.42 8.45 5.28
N PHE A 190 -17.11 8.16 5.48
CA PHE A 190 -16.56 7.37 6.58
C PHE A 190 -15.55 8.20 7.40
N PRO A 191 -16.04 9.09 8.30
CA PRO A 191 -15.19 10.08 8.97
C PRO A 191 -14.17 9.49 9.97
N HIS A 192 -14.35 8.25 10.40
CA HIS A 192 -13.45 7.56 11.32
C HIS A 192 -12.52 6.56 10.60
N LEU A 193 -12.70 6.36 9.30
CA LEU A 193 -11.87 5.49 8.50
C LEU A 193 -10.44 6.04 8.42
N LYS A 194 -9.47 5.20 8.77
CA LYS A 194 -8.05 5.49 8.55
C LYS A 194 -7.68 5.13 7.12
N ILE A 195 -7.16 6.09 6.38
CA ILE A 195 -6.87 5.93 4.95
C ILE A 195 -5.41 6.24 4.66
N ILE A 196 -4.79 5.44 3.79
CA ILE A 196 -3.50 5.73 3.17
C ILE A 196 -3.71 5.86 1.66
N LEU A 197 -3.34 7.01 1.10
CA LEU A 197 -3.16 7.20 -0.34
C LEU A 197 -1.75 6.75 -0.71
N ALA A 198 -1.65 5.68 -1.48
CA ALA A 198 -0.36 5.16 -1.89
C ALA A 198 0.23 5.98 -3.01
N HIS A 199 1.54 6.17 -2.94
CA HIS A 199 2.38 6.88 -3.90
C HIS A 199 2.22 8.40 -3.89
N PRO A 200 3.12 9.14 -4.55
CA PRO A 200 2.95 10.58 -4.81
C PRO A 200 1.74 10.93 -5.70
N SER A 201 1.02 9.93 -6.21
CA SER A 201 -0.23 10.05 -6.98
C SER A 201 -0.11 10.76 -8.34
N PHE A 202 1.05 10.63 -9.05
CA PHE A 202 1.18 11.21 -10.37
C PHE A 202 0.03 10.78 -11.32
N PRO A 203 -0.62 11.68 -12.09
CA PRO A 203 -0.36 13.13 -12.20
C PRO A 203 -1.18 13.98 -11.21
N TRP A 204 -1.90 13.39 -10.26
CA TRP A 204 -2.83 14.04 -9.32
C TRP A 204 -2.20 14.28 -7.94
N GLN A 205 -0.91 14.73 -7.92
CA GLN A 205 -0.21 14.99 -6.66
C GLN A 205 -0.87 16.08 -5.82
N ASP A 206 -1.36 17.14 -6.47
CA ASP A 206 -1.98 18.27 -5.80
C ASP A 206 -3.32 17.88 -5.18
N GLU A 207 -4.09 17.03 -5.85
CA GLU A 207 -5.32 16.46 -5.33
C GLU A 207 -5.05 15.60 -4.10
N ALA A 208 -4.04 14.72 -4.14
CA ALA A 208 -3.67 13.91 -2.98
C ALA A 208 -3.23 14.77 -1.79
N LEU A 209 -2.43 15.81 -2.02
CA LEU A 209 -2.03 16.77 -0.99
C LEU A 209 -3.25 17.52 -0.41
N ALA A 210 -4.19 17.94 -1.28
CA ALA A 210 -5.40 18.62 -0.85
C ALA A 210 -6.28 17.73 0.01
N VAL A 211 -6.54 16.48 -0.42
CA VAL A 211 -7.33 15.50 0.33
C VAL A 211 -6.69 15.21 1.69
N ALA A 212 -5.40 14.88 1.72
CA ALA A 212 -4.70 14.59 2.97
C ALA A 212 -4.64 15.80 3.92
N THR A 213 -4.57 17.02 3.40
CA THR A 213 -4.60 18.24 4.22
C THR A 213 -6.00 18.48 4.80
N HIS A 214 -7.04 18.24 4.00
CA HIS A 214 -8.42 18.51 4.39
C HIS A 214 -9.02 17.45 5.32
N LYS A 215 -8.69 16.17 5.11
CA LYS A 215 -9.26 15.04 5.85
C LYS A 215 -8.31 14.54 6.95
N PRO A 216 -8.68 14.61 8.25
CA PRO A 216 -7.80 14.20 9.35
C PRO A 216 -7.31 12.75 9.26
N GLY A 217 -8.18 11.82 8.83
CA GLY A 217 -7.91 10.38 8.74
C GLY A 217 -7.09 9.96 7.52
N VAL A 218 -6.77 10.88 6.58
CA VAL A 218 -6.07 10.54 5.33
C VAL A 218 -4.58 10.82 5.45
N HIS A 219 -3.78 9.83 5.11
CA HIS A 219 -2.31 9.82 5.09
C HIS A 219 -1.81 9.59 3.66
N ILE A 220 -0.54 9.84 3.39
CA ILE A 220 0.10 9.57 2.09
C ILE A 220 1.33 8.71 2.36
N ASP A 221 1.49 7.59 1.65
CA ASP A 221 2.75 6.89 1.58
C ASP A 221 3.56 7.32 0.34
N LEU A 222 4.87 7.28 0.45
CA LEU A 222 5.78 7.76 -0.58
C LEU A 222 6.37 6.63 -1.44
N SER A 223 5.68 5.50 -1.53
CA SER A 223 6.12 4.29 -2.24
C SER A 223 6.09 4.42 -3.77
N GLY A 224 6.66 3.45 -4.46
CA GLY A 224 6.60 3.31 -5.92
C GLY A 224 7.42 4.31 -6.72
N TRP A 225 7.99 5.31 -6.08
CA TRP A 225 8.79 6.36 -6.69
C TRP A 225 10.11 6.55 -5.94
N SER A 226 11.22 6.65 -6.69
CA SER A 226 12.47 7.09 -6.07
C SER A 226 12.31 8.54 -5.60
N PRO A 227 12.68 8.87 -4.34
CA PRO A 227 12.55 10.21 -3.77
C PRO A 227 13.16 11.34 -4.60
N LYS A 228 14.17 11.06 -5.41
CA LYS A 228 14.77 12.05 -6.31
C LYS A 228 13.81 12.65 -7.34
N TYR A 229 12.66 12.01 -7.57
CA TYR A 229 11.63 12.48 -8.50
C TYR A 229 10.43 13.11 -7.80
N PHE A 230 10.47 13.27 -6.48
CA PHE A 230 9.38 13.92 -5.76
C PHE A 230 9.26 15.39 -6.18
N PRO A 231 8.04 15.84 -6.48
CA PRO A 231 7.83 17.25 -6.80
C PRO A 231 8.13 18.13 -5.59
N PRO A 232 8.67 19.35 -5.78
CA PRO A 232 9.03 20.25 -4.69
C PRO A 232 7.89 20.54 -3.72
N GLN A 233 6.66 20.59 -4.22
CA GLN A 233 5.47 20.83 -3.42
C GLN A 233 5.19 19.68 -2.43
N LEU A 234 5.35 18.41 -2.86
CA LEU A 234 5.24 17.26 -1.96
C LEU A 234 6.27 17.36 -0.82
N VAL A 235 7.52 17.69 -1.14
CA VAL A 235 8.59 17.90 -0.14
C VAL A 235 8.24 19.02 0.83
N GLN A 236 7.69 20.14 0.32
CA GLN A 236 7.25 21.25 1.15
C GLN A 236 6.14 20.82 2.14
N TYR A 237 5.11 20.11 1.66
CA TYR A 237 4.00 19.64 2.50
C TYR A 237 4.46 18.59 3.53
N ALA A 238 5.34 17.68 3.13
CA ALA A 238 5.94 16.69 4.03
C ALA A 238 6.73 17.36 5.18
N ASN A 239 7.35 18.51 4.93
CA ASN A 239 8.07 19.30 5.94
C ASN A 239 7.18 20.18 6.81
N THR A 240 5.90 20.36 6.47
CA THR A 240 5.02 21.36 7.09
C THR A 240 3.67 20.77 7.47
N LEU A 241 2.65 20.96 6.64
CA LEU A 241 1.26 20.62 6.94
C LEU A 241 1.03 19.12 7.09
N LEU A 242 1.77 18.29 6.38
CA LEU A 242 1.61 16.84 6.37
C LEU A 242 2.75 16.10 7.08
N LYS A 243 3.59 16.78 7.88
CA LYS A 243 4.73 16.18 8.58
C LYS A 243 4.36 15.01 9.49
N ASP A 244 3.13 14.98 10.00
CA ASP A 244 2.60 13.93 10.86
C ASP A 244 1.70 12.92 10.11
N LYS A 245 1.63 13.01 8.77
CA LYS A 245 0.72 12.20 7.93
C LYS A 245 1.40 11.54 6.73
N VAL A 246 2.64 11.92 6.43
CA VAL A 246 3.42 11.29 5.37
C VAL A 246 4.16 10.09 5.93
N LEU A 247 4.16 8.99 5.18
CA LEU A 247 4.66 7.67 5.58
C LEU A 247 5.74 7.19 4.61
N PHE A 248 6.72 6.45 5.13
CA PHE A 248 7.65 5.71 4.30
C PHE A 248 6.99 4.46 3.73
N GLY A 249 7.12 4.27 2.42
CA GLY A 249 6.79 3.07 1.70
C GLY A 249 7.78 2.89 0.54
N SER A 250 8.20 1.66 0.26
CA SER A 250 9.10 1.39 -0.86
C SER A 250 8.38 0.92 -2.11
N ASP A 251 7.34 0.12 -1.98
CA ASP A 251 6.73 -0.68 -3.03
C ASP A 251 7.59 -1.92 -3.38
N TYR A 252 8.23 -2.49 -2.34
CA TYR A 252 9.03 -3.71 -2.48
C TYR A 252 8.19 -4.88 -3.01
N PRO A 253 8.66 -5.66 -3.98
CA PRO A 253 10.04 -5.74 -4.50
C PRO A 253 10.34 -4.83 -5.69
N VAL A 254 9.40 -4.03 -6.16
CA VAL A 254 9.56 -3.15 -7.33
C VAL A 254 10.67 -2.12 -7.11
N LEU A 255 10.66 -1.48 -5.94
CA LEU A 255 11.72 -0.59 -5.49
C LEU A 255 12.22 -1.05 -4.11
N THR A 256 13.52 -1.27 -3.99
CA THR A 256 14.09 -1.71 -2.72
C THR A 256 14.11 -0.58 -1.70
N PRO A 257 13.84 -0.86 -0.40
CA PRO A 257 14.02 0.11 0.68
C PRO A 257 15.41 0.77 0.69
N ASP A 258 16.47 -0.01 0.43
CA ASP A 258 17.85 0.51 0.38
C ASP A 258 18.00 1.64 -0.64
N ARG A 259 17.48 1.43 -1.85
CA ARG A 259 17.51 2.45 -2.91
C ARG A 259 16.67 3.66 -2.55
N TRP A 260 15.46 3.41 -2.00
CA TRP A 260 14.57 4.48 -1.60
C TRP A 260 15.20 5.36 -0.52
N LEU A 261 15.75 4.76 0.54
CA LEU A 261 16.40 5.45 1.65
C LEU A 261 17.63 6.25 1.19
N ALA A 262 18.46 5.67 0.32
CA ALA A 262 19.62 6.36 -0.23
C ALA A 262 19.28 7.63 -1.03
N ASP A 263 18.12 7.63 -1.70
CA ASP A 263 17.64 8.82 -2.41
C ASP A 263 16.90 9.78 -1.48
N PHE A 264 16.20 9.28 -0.44
CA PHE A 264 15.51 10.09 0.55
C PHE A 264 16.48 10.95 1.38
N GLU A 265 17.65 10.42 1.74
CA GLU A 265 18.69 11.18 2.46
C GLU A 265 19.18 12.42 1.72
N LYS A 266 19.02 12.48 0.39
CA LYS A 266 19.41 13.61 -0.44
C LYS A 266 18.33 14.69 -0.52
N LEU A 267 17.11 14.42 -0.03
CA LEU A 267 16.03 15.38 -0.05
C LEU A 267 16.20 16.43 1.06
N PRO A 268 15.74 17.67 0.84
CA PRO A 268 15.74 18.71 1.85
C PRO A 268 14.59 18.50 2.88
N ILE A 269 14.52 17.31 3.46
CA ILE A 269 13.62 17.01 4.57
C ILE A 269 14.31 17.41 5.87
N LYS A 270 13.59 18.14 6.71
CA LYS A 270 14.08 18.58 8.01
C LYS A 270 14.41 17.39 8.91
N ASP A 271 15.49 17.49 9.68
CA ASP A 271 15.97 16.38 10.53
C ASP A 271 14.92 15.91 11.54
N GLU A 272 14.11 16.83 12.09
CA GLU A 272 13.00 16.49 13.00
C GLU A 272 11.80 15.83 12.30
N VAL A 273 11.73 15.87 10.97
CA VAL A 273 10.65 15.25 10.17
C VAL A 273 11.05 13.87 9.65
N LYS A 274 12.33 13.63 9.39
CA LYS A 274 12.81 12.33 8.91
C LYS A 274 12.31 11.14 9.75
N PRO A 275 12.49 11.10 11.10
CA PRO A 275 12.02 9.98 11.91
C PRO A 275 10.49 9.82 11.88
N LYS A 276 9.76 10.92 11.72
CA LYS A 276 8.30 10.86 11.57
C LYS A 276 7.90 10.11 10.31
N ILE A 277 8.48 10.48 9.16
CA ILE A 277 8.20 9.83 7.87
C ILE A 277 8.64 8.38 7.90
N LEU A 278 9.84 8.10 8.41
CA LEU A 278 10.44 6.77 8.37
C LEU A 278 9.77 5.77 9.32
N LYS A 279 9.26 6.22 10.49
CA LYS A 279 8.77 5.30 11.51
C LYS A 279 7.58 5.81 12.32
N GLU A 280 7.66 7.02 12.90
CA GLU A 280 6.76 7.43 13.98
C GLU A 280 5.31 7.57 13.52
N ASN A 281 5.09 8.12 12.33
CA ASN A 281 3.74 8.28 11.77
C ASN A 281 3.09 6.92 11.51
N ALA A 282 3.84 5.97 10.92
CA ALA A 282 3.36 4.61 10.69
C ALA A 282 3.09 3.88 12.00
N ALA A 283 3.99 3.97 12.99
CA ALA A 283 3.82 3.36 14.31
C ALA A 283 2.53 3.85 14.99
N ARG A 284 2.29 5.15 14.98
CA ARG A 284 1.06 5.76 15.52
C ARG A 284 -0.20 5.28 14.77
N LEU A 285 -0.17 5.31 13.44
CA LEU A 285 -1.32 4.92 12.60
C LEU A 285 -1.69 3.44 12.80
N LEU A 286 -0.69 2.56 12.90
CA LEU A 286 -0.83 1.12 13.08
C LEU A 286 -1.10 0.70 14.54
N GLY A 287 -1.02 1.64 15.50
CA GLY A 287 -1.21 1.34 16.92
C GLY A 287 -0.08 0.50 17.52
N LEU A 288 1.16 0.75 17.10
CA LEU A 288 2.37 0.06 17.58
C LEU A 288 3.12 0.85 18.66
N THR A 289 2.60 1.99 19.10
CA THR A 289 3.17 2.86 20.15
C THR A 289 2.57 2.57 21.50
#